data_2c9cfd6bf84e4983ec1748f0f2f14033
#
_entry.id   2c9cfd6bf84e4983ec1748f0f2f14033
#
_cell.length_a   1.000
_cell.length_b   1.000
_cell.length_c   1.000
_cell.angle_alpha   90.00
_cell.angle_beta   90.00
_cell.angle_gamma   90.00
#
_symmetry.space_group_name_H-M   'P 1'
#
loop_
_entity.id
_entity.type
_entity.pdbx_description
1 polymer ?
#
loop_
_entity_poly.entity_id
_entity_poly.type
_entity_poly.pdbx_seq_one_letter_code
_entity_poly.pdbx_strand_id
1 'polypeptide(L)'
;MVARPRKGRAQPPHPLPSPEALRRLPPFEQLPDEAIIWVTPDNLAGVMDEIRPLRVVGFDTESRPVFVRGQSQDGPHLVQLASHERAWLFSMLEPACVAAVGELLALPSLQKVGFGLAGDRSQLHARFGRQPVGLVDLDQTWRALGYRSSLGIRMAMAVTFGCYFEKSKAIGKSDWSRQPLTQAQCRYAAHDAWGAFRIYVALCEHGVKIQADPVRSTGRSGTVARTGMRRTAGQRGDE
;
A
#
# COMPACT_ATOMS: atom_id res chain seq x y z
N MET A 1 35.46 12.44 -25.06
CA MET A 1 34.24 12.36 -24.24
C MET A 1 33.41 11.20 -24.81
N VAL A 2 33.55 10.00 -24.24
CA VAL A 2 32.92 8.78 -24.77
C VAL A 2 31.51 8.69 -24.15
N ALA A 3 30.49 8.74 -24.98
CA ALA A 3 29.11 8.61 -24.54
C ALA A 3 28.88 7.21 -23.94
N ARG A 4 28.48 7.13 -22.70
CA ARG A 4 28.07 5.87 -22.05
C ARG A 4 26.88 5.28 -22.82
N PRO A 5 26.93 4.00 -23.19
CA PRO A 5 25.80 3.34 -23.84
C PRO A 5 24.58 3.41 -22.93
N ARG A 6 23.45 3.90 -23.45
CA ARG A 6 22.14 3.83 -22.77
C ARG A 6 21.84 2.34 -22.58
N LYS A 7 21.74 1.88 -21.33
CA LYS A 7 21.24 0.54 -21.00
C LYS A 7 19.88 0.39 -21.69
N GLY A 8 19.80 -0.49 -22.67
CA GLY A 8 18.55 -0.83 -23.35
C GLY A 8 17.53 -1.23 -22.27
N ARG A 9 16.35 -0.63 -22.31
CA ARG A 9 15.23 -1.05 -21.44
C ARG A 9 14.92 -2.51 -21.80
N ALA A 10 14.86 -3.37 -20.79
CA ALA A 10 14.35 -4.71 -20.96
C ALA A 10 12.97 -4.63 -21.62
N GLN A 11 12.74 -5.45 -22.63
CA GLN A 11 11.40 -5.57 -23.19
C GLN A 11 10.52 -6.32 -22.18
N PRO A 12 9.23 -5.92 -22.05
CA PRO A 12 8.34 -6.62 -21.15
C PRO A 12 8.22 -8.09 -21.57
N PRO A 13 8.21 -9.03 -20.62
CA PRO A 13 8.20 -10.46 -20.91
C PRO A 13 6.92 -10.92 -21.64
N HIS A 14 5.83 -10.19 -21.47
CA HIS A 14 4.54 -10.49 -22.10
C HIS A 14 3.85 -9.24 -22.62
N PRO A 15 3.20 -9.29 -23.81
CA PRO A 15 2.38 -8.20 -24.30
C PRO A 15 1.15 -8.00 -23.38
N LEU A 16 0.75 -6.76 -23.18
CA LEU A 16 -0.45 -6.46 -22.42
C LEU A 16 -1.70 -6.82 -23.24
N PRO A 17 -2.69 -7.51 -22.65
CA PRO A 17 -3.95 -7.78 -23.32
C PRO A 17 -4.73 -6.49 -23.56
N SER A 18 -5.44 -6.45 -24.69
CA SER A 18 -6.38 -5.36 -24.97
C SER A 18 -7.56 -5.36 -23.97
N PRO A 19 -8.29 -4.24 -23.81
CA PRO A 19 -9.48 -4.21 -22.95
C PRO A 19 -10.54 -5.27 -23.33
N GLU A 20 -10.64 -5.65 -24.60
CA GLU A 20 -11.53 -6.69 -25.08
C GLU A 20 -11.01 -8.08 -24.71
N ALA A 21 -9.71 -8.31 -24.89
CA ALA A 21 -9.08 -9.57 -24.49
C ALA A 21 -9.20 -9.80 -22.98
N LEU A 22 -9.01 -8.75 -22.17
CA LEU A 22 -9.19 -8.83 -20.71
C LEU A 22 -10.57 -9.36 -20.32
N ARG A 23 -11.64 -8.89 -20.98
CA ARG A 23 -13.02 -9.31 -20.67
C ARG A 23 -13.34 -10.74 -21.06
N ARG A 24 -12.52 -11.35 -21.90
CA ARG A 24 -12.68 -12.76 -22.36
C ARG A 24 -11.87 -13.74 -21.50
N LEU A 25 -11.00 -13.25 -20.62
CA LEU A 25 -10.25 -14.11 -19.72
C LEU A 25 -11.20 -14.79 -18.71
N PRO A 26 -10.90 -16.01 -18.30
CA PRO A 26 -11.64 -16.66 -17.22
C PRO A 26 -11.54 -15.81 -15.94
N PRO A 27 -12.57 -15.81 -15.10
CA PRO A 27 -12.52 -15.06 -13.84
C PRO A 27 -11.42 -15.66 -12.95
N PHE A 28 -10.72 -14.77 -12.24
CA PHE A 28 -9.81 -15.21 -11.19
C PHE A 28 -10.63 -15.79 -10.03
N GLU A 29 -10.10 -16.82 -9.39
CA GLU A 29 -10.72 -17.40 -8.21
C GLU A 29 -10.96 -16.34 -7.12
N GLN A 30 -11.94 -16.55 -6.28
CA GLN A 30 -12.27 -15.62 -5.20
C GLN A 30 -11.96 -16.27 -3.87
N LEU A 31 -11.51 -15.46 -2.92
CA LEU A 31 -11.43 -15.90 -1.53
C LEU A 31 -12.86 -16.15 -1.01
N PRO A 32 -13.15 -17.31 -0.40
CA PRO A 32 -14.48 -17.59 0.12
C PRO A 32 -14.85 -16.63 1.27
N ASP A 33 -16.12 -16.34 1.44
CA ASP A 33 -16.60 -15.33 2.40
C ASP A 33 -16.20 -15.66 3.85
N GLU A 34 -16.18 -16.93 4.21
CA GLU A 34 -15.77 -17.43 5.53
C GLU A 34 -14.29 -17.19 5.84
N ALA A 35 -13.48 -16.94 4.79
CA ALA A 35 -12.08 -16.58 4.94
C ALA A 35 -11.85 -15.05 5.05
N ILE A 36 -12.92 -14.26 4.91
CA ILE A 36 -12.87 -12.81 5.06
C ILE A 36 -13.26 -12.47 6.51
N ILE A 37 -12.27 -12.10 7.31
CA ILE A 37 -12.44 -11.86 8.74
C ILE A 37 -12.61 -10.36 9.00
N TRP A 38 -13.78 -9.97 9.49
CA TRP A 38 -13.97 -8.65 10.07
C TRP A 38 -13.35 -8.62 11.47
N VAL A 39 -12.38 -7.73 11.66
CA VAL A 39 -11.65 -7.64 12.94
C VAL A 39 -12.45 -6.80 13.92
N THR A 40 -12.68 -7.37 15.09
CA THR A 40 -13.39 -6.78 16.23
C THR A 40 -12.50 -6.84 17.47
N PRO A 41 -12.78 -6.07 18.53
CA PRO A 41 -12.04 -6.21 19.79
C PRO A 41 -12.02 -7.66 20.33
N ASP A 42 -13.09 -8.43 20.12
CA ASP A 42 -13.22 -9.78 20.63
C ASP A 42 -12.30 -10.80 19.94
N ASN A 43 -12.07 -10.65 18.61
CA ASN A 43 -11.21 -11.57 17.86
C ASN A 43 -9.81 -11.02 17.61
N LEU A 44 -9.53 -9.76 17.97
CA LEU A 44 -8.29 -9.06 17.64
C LEU A 44 -7.03 -9.79 18.10
N ALA A 45 -7.04 -10.33 19.32
CA ALA A 45 -5.87 -11.03 19.86
C ALA A 45 -5.48 -12.24 18.99
N GLY A 46 -6.45 -13.09 18.64
CA GLY A 46 -6.24 -14.24 17.77
C GLY A 46 -5.78 -13.82 16.37
N VAL A 47 -6.38 -12.77 15.80
CA VAL A 47 -5.99 -12.22 14.49
C VAL A 47 -4.53 -11.72 14.52
N MET A 48 -4.13 -11.03 15.57
CA MET A 48 -2.75 -10.55 15.71
C MET A 48 -1.75 -11.71 15.84
N ASP A 49 -2.12 -12.78 16.55
CA ASP A 49 -1.29 -13.99 16.68
C ASP A 49 -1.15 -14.74 15.34
N GLU A 50 -2.18 -14.68 14.47
CA GLU A 50 -2.08 -15.23 13.11
C GLU A 50 -1.17 -14.38 12.20
N ILE A 51 -1.22 -13.04 12.30
CA ILE A 51 -0.51 -12.15 11.37
C ILE A 51 0.96 -11.93 11.75
N ARG A 52 1.28 -11.78 13.04
CA ARG A 52 2.65 -11.45 13.50
C ARG A 52 3.75 -12.40 13.01
N PRO A 53 3.55 -13.73 12.93
CA PRO A 53 4.58 -14.66 12.45
C PRO A 53 4.76 -14.63 10.93
N LEU A 54 3.86 -13.99 10.17
CA LEU A 54 3.95 -13.93 8.72
C LEU A 54 5.13 -13.06 8.28
N ARG A 55 5.69 -13.39 7.12
CA ARG A 55 6.77 -12.61 6.49
C ARG A 55 6.24 -11.62 5.47
N VAL A 56 5.10 -11.91 4.89
CA VAL A 56 4.46 -11.09 3.86
C VAL A 56 2.95 -11.22 3.97
N VAL A 57 2.28 -10.10 3.76
CA VAL A 57 0.82 -10.01 3.59
C VAL A 57 0.49 -9.12 2.41
N GLY A 58 -0.58 -9.42 1.73
CA GLY A 58 -1.21 -8.48 0.82
C GLY A 58 -1.77 -7.29 1.61
N PHE A 59 -1.78 -6.13 1.01
CA PHE A 59 -2.13 -4.89 1.68
C PHE A 59 -2.85 -3.94 0.72
N ASP A 60 -3.91 -3.32 1.19
CA ASP A 60 -4.54 -2.18 0.54
C ASP A 60 -5.25 -1.32 1.60
N THR A 61 -5.76 -0.15 1.23
CA THR A 61 -6.58 0.70 2.08
C THR A 61 -7.77 1.28 1.34
N GLU A 62 -8.86 1.53 2.06
CA GLU A 62 -10.02 2.19 1.49
C GLU A 62 -10.37 3.46 2.26
N SER A 63 -10.72 4.48 1.49
CA SER A 63 -11.08 5.78 2.01
C SER A 63 -12.37 6.27 1.35
N ARG A 64 -13.21 6.96 2.10
CA ARG A 64 -14.36 7.61 1.48
C ARG A 64 -13.88 8.60 0.42
N PRO A 65 -14.58 8.69 -0.71
CA PRO A 65 -14.20 9.64 -1.76
C PRO A 65 -14.40 11.08 -1.29
N VAL A 66 -13.44 11.95 -1.66
CA VAL A 66 -13.54 13.40 -1.45
C VAL A 66 -13.92 14.04 -2.78
N PHE A 67 -15.06 14.72 -2.83
CA PHE A 67 -15.58 15.36 -4.04
C PHE A 67 -15.32 16.86 -4.08
N VAL A 68 -14.94 17.47 -2.94
CA VAL A 68 -14.69 18.90 -2.84
C VAL A 68 -13.19 19.19 -2.98
N ARG A 69 -12.84 20.03 -3.95
CA ARG A 69 -11.43 20.42 -4.17
C ARG A 69 -10.89 21.16 -2.93
N GLY A 70 -9.74 20.70 -2.41
CA GLY A 70 -9.11 21.28 -1.23
C GLY A 70 -9.56 20.68 0.11
N GLN A 71 -10.56 19.81 0.12
CA GLN A 71 -10.90 19.04 1.32
C GLN A 71 -9.81 18.00 1.58
N SER A 72 -9.33 17.93 2.82
CA SER A 72 -8.37 16.90 3.23
C SER A 72 -9.01 15.52 3.26
N GLN A 73 -8.25 14.51 2.84
CA GLN A 73 -8.65 13.12 3.00
C GLN A 73 -8.48 12.74 4.48
N ASP A 74 -9.55 12.31 5.12
CA ASP A 74 -9.58 11.90 6.53
C ASP A 74 -9.40 10.38 6.74
N GLY A 75 -9.10 9.64 5.64
CA GLY A 75 -8.85 8.20 5.67
C GLY A 75 -7.44 7.82 6.16
N PRO A 76 -7.08 6.54 6.04
CA PRO A 76 -7.96 5.47 5.58
C PRO A 76 -9.07 5.14 6.60
N HIS A 77 -10.20 4.63 6.09
CA HIS A 77 -11.33 4.18 6.91
C HIS A 77 -11.30 2.66 7.11
N LEU A 78 -10.67 1.96 6.19
CA LEU A 78 -10.44 0.53 6.25
C LEU A 78 -8.98 0.24 5.88
N VAL A 79 -8.37 -0.69 6.59
CA VAL A 79 -7.09 -1.33 6.21
C VAL A 79 -7.34 -2.81 6.06
N GLN A 80 -6.91 -3.38 4.97
CA GLN A 80 -7.02 -4.80 4.70
C GLN A 80 -5.66 -5.46 4.54
N LEU A 81 -5.51 -6.61 5.18
CA LEU A 81 -4.38 -7.50 5.04
C LEU A 81 -4.87 -8.85 4.54
N ALA A 82 -4.01 -9.55 3.78
CA ALA A 82 -4.35 -10.89 3.32
C ALA A 82 -3.13 -11.82 3.30
N SER A 83 -3.36 -13.09 3.61
CA SER A 83 -2.43 -14.21 3.41
C SER A 83 -2.91 -15.08 2.25
N HIS A 84 -2.37 -16.29 2.14
CA HIS A 84 -2.83 -17.25 1.14
C HIS A 84 -4.29 -17.67 1.35
N GLU A 85 -4.72 -17.84 2.60
CA GLU A 85 -5.99 -18.45 2.96
C GLU A 85 -7.01 -17.49 3.54
N ARG A 86 -6.61 -16.30 3.98
CA ARG A 86 -7.46 -15.37 4.73
C ARG A 86 -7.21 -13.93 4.35
N ALA A 87 -8.25 -13.12 4.53
CA ALA A 87 -8.14 -11.67 4.55
C ALA A 87 -8.72 -11.11 5.86
N TRP A 88 -8.06 -10.11 6.43
CA TRP A 88 -8.45 -9.42 7.66
C TRP A 88 -8.75 -7.97 7.35
N LEU A 89 -9.96 -7.53 7.74
CA LEU A 89 -10.48 -6.19 7.51
C LEU A 89 -10.51 -5.41 8.82
N PHE A 90 -9.67 -4.40 8.93
CA PHE A 90 -9.53 -3.56 10.11
C PHE A 90 -10.25 -2.23 9.91
N SER A 91 -11.33 -1.99 10.66
CA SER A 91 -11.98 -0.68 10.68
C SER A 91 -11.08 0.36 11.35
N MET A 92 -10.79 1.43 10.66
CA MET A 92 -10.01 2.52 11.22
C MET A 92 -10.87 3.49 12.07
N LEU A 93 -12.15 3.15 12.26
CA LEU A 93 -13.05 3.81 13.21
C LEU A 93 -13.00 3.13 14.58
N GLU A 94 -12.45 1.92 14.68
CA GLU A 94 -12.32 1.15 15.92
C GLU A 94 -10.94 1.38 16.54
N PRO A 95 -10.82 1.97 17.74
CA PRO A 95 -9.55 2.30 18.36
C PRO A 95 -8.61 1.12 18.54
N ALA A 96 -9.13 -0.06 18.87
CA ALA A 96 -8.33 -1.28 19.02
C ALA A 96 -7.72 -1.72 17.68
N CYS A 97 -8.48 -1.64 16.59
CA CYS A 97 -7.99 -1.90 15.24
C CYS A 97 -6.92 -0.88 14.82
N VAL A 98 -7.12 0.41 15.14
CA VAL A 98 -6.12 1.46 14.86
C VAL A 98 -4.79 1.16 15.55
N ALA A 99 -4.81 0.78 16.83
CA ALA A 99 -3.61 0.43 17.57
C ALA A 99 -2.91 -0.79 16.94
N ALA A 100 -3.64 -1.85 16.62
CA ALA A 100 -3.12 -3.06 16.01
C ALA A 100 -2.53 -2.81 14.62
N VAL A 101 -3.22 -2.07 13.76
CA VAL A 101 -2.69 -1.67 12.45
C VAL A 101 -1.42 -0.83 12.61
N GLY A 102 -1.39 0.10 13.57
CA GLY A 102 -0.19 0.86 13.89
C GLY A 102 1.00 -0.03 14.27
N GLU A 103 0.78 -1.07 15.06
CA GLU A 103 1.79 -2.08 15.38
C GLU A 103 2.28 -2.82 14.12
N LEU A 104 1.35 -3.39 13.34
CA LEU A 104 1.67 -4.15 12.13
C LEU A 104 2.44 -3.32 11.08
N LEU A 105 2.07 -2.04 10.92
CA LEU A 105 2.76 -1.13 10.01
C LEU A 105 4.18 -0.79 10.47
N ALA A 106 4.50 -0.96 11.74
CA ALA A 106 5.82 -0.73 12.30
C ALA A 106 6.73 -1.97 12.26
N LEU A 107 6.19 -3.17 12.00
CA LEU A 107 6.97 -4.42 11.98
C LEU A 107 7.87 -4.49 10.73
N PRO A 108 9.21 -4.45 10.89
CA PRO A 108 10.13 -4.55 9.75
C PRO A 108 10.17 -5.98 9.18
N SER A 109 9.85 -6.99 9.98
CA SER A 109 9.81 -8.41 9.57
C SER A 109 8.61 -8.75 8.69
N LEU A 110 7.57 -7.91 8.68
CA LEU A 110 6.35 -8.11 7.90
C LEU A 110 6.36 -7.19 6.68
N GLN A 111 6.46 -7.76 5.49
CA GLN A 111 6.26 -7.02 4.24
C GLN A 111 4.76 -6.87 3.95
N LYS A 112 4.34 -5.68 3.57
CA LYS A 112 2.98 -5.34 3.18
C LYS A 112 2.99 -5.02 1.69
N VAL A 113 2.47 -5.91 0.85
CA VAL A 113 2.54 -5.83 -0.60
C VAL A 113 1.22 -5.36 -1.21
N GLY A 114 1.25 -4.37 -2.07
CA GLY A 114 0.07 -3.79 -2.69
C GLY A 114 0.36 -3.09 -4.01
N PHE A 115 -0.60 -2.37 -4.53
CA PHE A 115 -0.51 -1.63 -5.78
C PHE A 115 -0.76 -0.15 -5.58
N GLY A 116 0.13 0.70 -6.13
CA GLY A 116 -0.06 2.15 -6.14
C GLY A 116 -0.02 2.81 -4.77
N LEU A 117 0.77 2.28 -3.84
CA LEU A 117 0.78 2.59 -2.42
C LEU A 117 1.29 4.00 -2.04
N ALA A 118 1.55 4.87 -3.00
CA ALA A 118 2.06 6.21 -2.70
C ALA A 118 1.05 7.08 -1.92
N GLY A 119 -0.24 6.97 -2.29
CA GLY A 119 -1.35 7.64 -1.59
C GLY A 119 -1.55 7.10 -0.19
N ASP A 120 -1.60 5.78 -0.07
CA ASP A 120 -1.76 5.06 1.20
C ASP A 120 -0.65 5.41 2.18
N ARG A 121 0.60 5.40 1.72
CA ARG A 121 1.76 5.81 2.52
C ARG A 121 1.57 7.20 3.12
N SER A 122 1.08 8.16 2.32
CA SER A 122 0.86 9.54 2.79
C SER A 122 -0.25 9.62 3.82
N GLN A 123 -1.37 8.94 3.61
CA GLN A 123 -2.50 8.90 4.54
C GLN A 123 -2.13 8.20 5.85
N LEU A 124 -1.44 7.07 5.77
CA LEU A 124 -0.96 6.32 6.93
C LEU A 124 0.06 7.15 7.73
N HIS A 125 0.98 7.85 7.04
CA HIS A 125 1.90 8.75 7.71
C HIS A 125 1.16 9.87 8.47
N ALA A 126 0.18 10.49 7.82
CA ALA A 126 -0.63 11.53 8.46
C ALA A 126 -1.39 11.00 9.69
N ARG A 127 -1.92 9.77 9.60
CA ARG A 127 -2.71 9.18 10.69
C ARG A 127 -1.88 8.69 11.86
N PHE A 128 -0.72 8.09 11.60
CA PHE A 128 0.11 7.45 12.64
C PHE A 128 1.33 8.29 13.08
N GLY A 129 1.57 9.45 12.45
CA GLY A 129 2.73 10.30 12.72
C GLY A 129 4.08 9.68 12.35
N ARG A 130 4.08 8.50 11.71
CA ARG A 130 5.29 7.76 11.32
C ARG A 130 5.10 7.08 9.98
N GLN A 131 6.21 6.88 9.25
CA GLN A 131 6.19 6.16 8.00
C GLN A 131 5.95 4.67 8.24
N PRO A 132 5.04 4.03 7.47
CA PRO A 132 4.92 2.58 7.51
C PRO A 132 6.19 1.92 6.99
N VAL A 133 6.61 0.84 7.64
CA VAL A 133 7.82 0.07 7.32
C VAL A 133 7.44 -1.17 6.52
N GLY A 134 8.30 -1.58 5.59
CA GLY A 134 8.10 -2.82 4.82
C GLY A 134 6.96 -2.76 3.81
N LEU A 135 6.54 -1.57 3.36
CA LEU A 135 5.63 -1.45 2.21
C LEU A 135 6.37 -1.82 0.93
N VAL A 136 5.70 -2.59 0.10
CA VAL A 136 6.18 -3.05 -1.21
C VAL A 136 5.15 -2.68 -2.26
N ASP A 137 5.47 -1.70 -3.10
CA ASP A 137 4.60 -1.31 -4.20
C ASP A 137 4.92 -2.13 -5.45
N LEU A 138 4.04 -3.07 -5.80
CA LEU A 138 4.20 -3.95 -6.95
C LEU A 138 4.24 -3.20 -8.30
N ASP A 139 3.70 -2.00 -8.38
CA ASP A 139 3.82 -1.17 -9.59
C ASP A 139 5.29 -0.87 -9.94
N GLN A 140 6.16 -0.74 -8.95
CA GLN A 140 7.59 -0.54 -9.19
C GLN A 140 8.24 -1.81 -9.75
N THR A 141 7.82 -2.97 -9.27
CA THR A 141 8.30 -4.27 -9.78
C THR A 141 7.97 -4.43 -11.27
N TRP A 142 6.74 -4.12 -11.67
CA TRP A 142 6.33 -4.18 -13.08
C TRP A 142 7.13 -3.22 -13.96
N ARG A 143 7.43 -2.02 -13.49
CA ARG A 143 8.31 -1.08 -14.20
C ARG A 143 9.73 -1.63 -14.37
N ALA A 144 10.27 -2.28 -13.34
CA ALA A 144 11.59 -2.93 -13.41
C ALA A 144 11.60 -4.09 -14.41
N LEU A 145 10.49 -4.79 -14.58
CA LEU A 145 10.30 -5.83 -15.60
C LEU A 145 10.10 -5.28 -17.03
N GLY A 146 10.15 -3.96 -17.23
CA GLY A 146 10.12 -3.31 -18.56
C GLY A 146 8.75 -2.79 -18.99
N TYR A 147 7.71 -2.93 -18.19
CA TYR A 147 6.42 -2.33 -18.50
C TYR A 147 6.46 -0.81 -18.36
N ARG A 148 5.90 -0.08 -19.33
CA ARG A 148 6.03 1.40 -19.40
C ARG A 148 5.13 2.15 -18.44
N SER A 149 4.01 1.56 -18.10
CA SER A 149 2.99 2.14 -17.22
C SER A 149 2.79 1.28 -15.98
N SER A 150 2.20 1.86 -14.94
CA SER A 150 1.61 1.12 -13.84
C SER A 150 0.58 0.14 -14.39
N LEU A 151 0.65 -1.12 -14.00
CA LEU A 151 -0.30 -2.13 -14.51
C LEU A 151 -1.61 -2.11 -13.73
N GLY A 152 -1.56 -1.76 -12.45
CA GLY A 152 -2.64 -2.00 -11.52
C GLY A 152 -3.01 -3.49 -11.42
N ILE A 153 -3.75 -3.85 -10.38
CA ILE A 153 -4.01 -5.26 -10.04
C ILE A 153 -4.69 -6.05 -11.18
N ARG A 154 -5.63 -5.44 -11.92
CA ARG A 154 -6.34 -6.14 -13.02
C ARG A 154 -5.40 -6.60 -14.12
N MET A 155 -4.53 -5.72 -14.57
CA MET A 155 -3.59 -6.02 -15.65
C MET A 155 -2.50 -6.96 -15.16
N ALA A 156 -2.00 -6.75 -13.94
CA ALA A 156 -1.04 -7.64 -13.32
C ALA A 156 -1.61 -9.07 -13.18
N MET A 157 -2.87 -9.20 -12.79
CA MET A 157 -3.56 -10.50 -12.70
C MET A 157 -3.66 -11.19 -14.07
N ALA A 158 -4.03 -10.43 -15.10
CA ALA A 158 -4.14 -10.97 -16.45
C ALA A 158 -2.78 -11.43 -17.00
N VAL A 159 -1.71 -10.68 -16.74
CA VAL A 159 -0.35 -11.04 -17.19
C VAL A 159 0.21 -12.22 -16.41
N THR A 160 -0.06 -12.30 -15.11
CA THR A 160 0.49 -13.34 -14.23
C THR A 160 -0.26 -14.67 -14.36
N PHE A 161 -1.58 -14.61 -14.37
CA PHE A 161 -2.43 -15.81 -14.28
C PHE A 161 -3.32 -16.06 -15.51
N GLY A 162 -3.34 -15.14 -16.47
CA GLY A 162 -4.26 -15.24 -17.61
C GLY A 162 -5.74 -15.15 -17.20
N CYS A 163 -6.04 -14.47 -16.09
CA CYS A 163 -7.38 -14.39 -15.52
C CYS A 163 -7.88 -12.94 -15.43
N TYR A 164 -9.19 -12.78 -15.49
CA TYR A 164 -9.87 -11.51 -15.25
C TYR A 164 -10.08 -11.30 -13.75
N PHE A 165 -9.60 -10.17 -13.24
CA PHE A 165 -9.84 -9.76 -11.87
C PHE A 165 -11.00 -8.76 -11.82
N GLU A 166 -12.09 -9.16 -11.17
CA GLU A 166 -13.26 -8.30 -11.04
C GLU A 166 -13.00 -7.17 -10.02
N LYS A 167 -13.12 -5.93 -10.48
CA LYS A 167 -12.98 -4.74 -9.63
C LYS A 167 -14.03 -3.71 -10.01
N SER A 168 -15.09 -3.61 -9.19
CA SER A 168 -16.18 -2.67 -9.42
C SER A 168 -15.77 -1.24 -9.10
N LYS A 169 -15.84 -0.35 -10.09
CA LYS A 169 -15.59 1.07 -9.88
C LYS A 169 -16.61 1.73 -8.93
N ALA A 170 -17.84 1.22 -8.92
CA ALA A 170 -18.90 1.74 -8.06
C ALA A 170 -18.59 1.43 -6.59
N ILE A 171 -18.16 0.20 -6.28
CA ILE A 171 -17.78 -0.19 -4.93
C ILE A 171 -16.53 0.57 -4.47
N GLY A 172 -15.48 0.64 -5.28
CA GLY A 172 -14.26 1.38 -4.93
C GLY A 172 -14.47 2.90 -4.69
N LYS A 173 -15.57 3.47 -5.20
CA LYS A 173 -15.97 4.87 -4.97
C LYS A 173 -17.12 5.01 -3.95
N SER A 174 -17.48 3.94 -3.27
CA SER A 174 -18.53 3.97 -2.26
C SER A 174 -18.06 4.66 -0.97
N ASP A 175 -18.99 4.90 -0.06
CA ASP A 175 -18.68 5.50 1.23
C ASP A 175 -18.12 4.46 2.20
N TRP A 176 -16.81 4.46 2.36
CA TRP A 176 -16.08 3.57 3.25
C TRP A 176 -16.09 4.01 4.73
N SER A 177 -16.60 5.21 5.01
CA SER A 177 -16.76 5.71 6.39
C SER A 177 -18.00 5.18 7.11
N ARG A 178 -18.94 4.58 6.36
CA ARG A 178 -20.17 4.00 6.93
C ARG A 178 -19.93 2.62 7.50
N GLN A 179 -20.62 2.33 8.60
CA GLN A 179 -20.62 1.02 9.25
C GLN A 179 -22.08 0.57 9.49
N PRO A 180 -22.39 -0.73 9.34
CA PRO A 180 -21.50 -1.78 8.81
C PRO A 180 -21.26 -1.63 7.31
N LEU A 181 -20.13 -2.14 6.82
CA LEU A 181 -19.88 -2.28 5.39
C LEU A 181 -20.80 -3.37 4.81
N THR A 182 -21.17 -3.20 3.54
CA THR A 182 -21.88 -4.23 2.81
C THR A 182 -20.95 -5.43 2.52
N GLN A 183 -21.54 -6.62 2.35
CA GLN A 183 -20.78 -7.81 1.95
C GLN A 183 -19.98 -7.58 0.67
N ALA A 184 -20.54 -6.84 -0.30
CA ALA A 184 -19.84 -6.49 -1.54
C ALA A 184 -18.61 -5.60 -1.29
N GLN A 185 -18.67 -4.67 -0.32
CA GLN A 185 -17.50 -3.88 0.08
C GLN A 185 -16.45 -4.75 0.77
N CYS A 186 -16.87 -5.63 1.69
CA CYS A 186 -15.94 -6.55 2.36
C CYS A 186 -15.21 -7.46 1.36
N ARG A 187 -15.94 -8.06 0.41
CA ARG A 187 -15.34 -8.87 -0.66
C ARG A 187 -14.36 -8.06 -1.52
N TYR A 188 -14.78 -6.87 -1.93
CA TYR A 188 -13.94 -5.98 -2.74
C TYR A 188 -12.61 -5.68 -2.06
N ALA A 189 -12.65 -5.20 -0.81
CA ALA A 189 -11.46 -4.86 -0.03
C ALA A 189 -10.56 -6.09 0.23
N ALA A 190 -11.17 -7.22 0.62
CA ALA A 190 -10.44 -8.46 0.84
C ALA A 190 -9.71 -8.94 -0.42
N HIS A 191 -10.39 -8.90 -1.58
CA HIS A 191 -9.82 -9.37 -2.84
C HIS A 191 -8.69 -8.46 -3.34
N ASP A 192 -8.75 -7.14 -3.11
CA ASP A 192 -7.66 -6.24 -3.50
C ASP A 192 -6.36 -6.59 -2.75
N ALA A 193 -6.41 -6.78 -1.44
CA ALA A 193 -5.25 -7.22 -0.66
C ALA A 193 -4.81 -8.64 -1.04
N TRP A 194 -5.77 -9.58 -1.14
CA TRP A 194 -5.47 -10.97 -1.47
C TRP A 194 -4.88 -11.14 -2.87
N GLY A 195 -5.42 -10.44 -3.86
CA GLY A 195 -4.89 -10.43 -5.22
C GLY A 195 -3.46 -9.89 -5.29
N ALA A 196 -3.13 -8.85 -4.51
CA ALA A 196 -1.77 -8.35 -4.40
C ALA A 196 -0.82 -9.41 -3.81
N PHE A 197 -1.24 -10.12 -2.76
CA PHE A 197 -0.49 -11.23 -2.19
C PHE A 197 -0.24 -12.35 -3.21
N ARG A 198 -1.28 -12.79 -3.93
CA ARG A 198 -1.18 -13.86 -4.93
C ARG A 198 -0.20 -13.50 -6.06
N ILE A 199 -0.26 -12.26 -6.56
CA ILE A 199 0.69 -11.78 -7.58
C ILE A 199 2.12 -11.74 -7.02
N TYR A 200 2.32 -11.26 -5.79
CA TYR A 200 3.63 -11.25 -5.16
C TYR A 200 4.24 -12.65 -5.08
N VAL A 201 3.49 -13.63 -4.60
CA VAL A 201 3.95 -15.03 -4.50
C VAL A 201 4.34 -15.56 -5.88
N ALA A 202 3.47 -15.41 -6.88
CA ALA A 202 3.77 -15.87 -8.24
C ALA A 202 5.03 -15.22 -8.84
N LEU A 203 5.24 -13.92 -8.61
CA LEU A 203 6.45 -13.23 -9.07
C LEU A 203 7.71 -13.79 -8.39
N CYS A 204 7.64 -14.07 -7.08
CA CYS A 204 8.74 -14.70 -6.34
C CYS A 204 9.05 -16.10 -6.86
N GLU A 205 8.04 -16.92 -7.11
CA GLU A 205 8.17 -18.27 -7.69
C GLU A 205 8.83 -18.25 -9.07
N HIS A 206 8.60 -17.18 -9.85
CA HIS A 206 9.27 -16.95 -11.13
C HIS A 206 10.65 -16.27 -10.99
N GLY A 207 11.19 -16.20 -9.78
CA GLY A 207 12.54 -15.68 -9.53
C GLY A 207 12.66 -14.15 -9.61
N VAL A 208 11.55 -13.42 -9.63
CA VAL A 208 11.56 -11.94 -9.62
C VAL A 208 11.99 -11.47 -8.23
N LYS A 209 13.07 -10.69 -8.17
CA LYS A 209 13.52 -10.06 -6.92
C LYS A 209 12.68 -8.82 -6.62
N ILE A 210 11.88 -8.89 -5.58
CA ILE A 210 11.03 -7.80 -5.11
C ILE A 210 11.66 -7.23 -3.84
N GLN A 211 11.86 -5.91 -3.82
CA GLN A 211 12.42 -5.21 -2.67
C GLN A 211 11.36 -4.31 -2.05
N ALA A 212 11.35 -4.24 -0.73
CA ALA A 212 10.56 -3.25 -0.03
C ALA A 212 11.03 -1.84 -0.39
N ASP A 213 10.09 -0.91 -0.46
CA ASP A 213 10.40 0.48 -0.72
C ASP A 213 11.32 1.03 0.38
N PRO A 214 12.37 1.77 0.02
CA PRO A 214 13.21 2.39 1.02
C PRO A 214 12.38 3.38 1.85
N VAL A 215 12.50 3.31 3.17
CA VAL A 215 11.92 4.31 4.06
C VAL A 215 12.62 5.64 3.75
N ARG A 216 11.93 6.54 3.04
CA ARG A 216 12.46 7.89 2.83
C ARG A 216 12.50 8.59 4.17
N SER A 217 13.70 8.78 4.73
CA SER A 217 13.88 9.65 5.88
C SER A 217 13.45 11.05 5.45
N THR A 218 12.40 11.58 6.05
CA THR A 218 12.04 12.99 5.93
C THR A 218 13.03 13.79 6.80
N GLY A 219 14.28 13.84 6.37
CA GLY A 219 15.30 14.69 6.95
C GLY A 219 15.03 16.14 6.55
N ARG A 220 14.14 16.81 7.26
CA ARG A 220 14.30 18.24 7.45
C ARG A 220 15.45 18.41 8.44
N SER A 221 16.67 18.53 7.93
CA SER A 221 17.74 19.14 8.71
C SER A 221 17.31 20.58 8.96
N GLY A 222 16.80 20.82 10.17
CA GLY A 222 16.60 22.17 10.66
C GLY A 222 17.98 22.82 10.76
N THR A 223 18.27 23.70 9.83
CA THR A 223 19.39 24.63 9.93
C THR A 223 19.12 25.47 11.15
N VAL A 224 19.77 25.12 12.27
CA VAL A 224 19.82 25.96 13.44
C VAL A 224 20.57 27.23 13.04
N ALA A 225 19.81 28.30 12.84
CA ALA A 225 20.39 29.63 12.65
C ALA A 225 21.23 29.96 13.88
N ARG A 226 22.57 29.96 13.75
CA ARG A 226 23.49 30.52 14.77
C ARG A 226 23.24 32.01 14.81
N THR A 227 22.47 32.46 15.80
CA THR A 227 22.33 33.86 16.15
C THR A 227 23.70 34.34 16.60
N GLY A 228 24.36 35.12 15.74
CA GLY A 228 25.63 35.75 16.03
C GLY A 228 25.46 36.78 17.12
N MET A 229 26.07 36.52 18.24
CA MET A 229 26.20 37.42 19.37
C MET A 229 27.20 38.52 18.97
N ARG A 230 26.70 39.69 18.56
CA ARG A 230 27.51 40.89 18.34
C ARG A 230 28.03 41.35 19.70
N ARG A 231 29.34 41.24 19.90
CA ARG A 231 30.06 41.96 20.97
C ARG A 231 30.15 43.45 20.58
N THR A 232 29.51 44.29 21.34
CA THR A 232 29.74 45.73 21.31
C THR A 232 31.01 46.03 22.10
N ALA A 233 31.99 46.54 21.41
CA ALA A 233 33.21 47.06 22.02
C ALA A 233 32.89 48.36 22.78
N GLY A 234 33.39 48.47 24.00
CA GLY A 234 33.27 49.66 24.83
C GLY A 234 34.10 50.83 24.28
N GLN A 235 33.49 51.98 24.32
CA GLN A 235 34.19 53.23 24.21
C GLN A 235 34.57 53.73 25.64
N ARG A 236 35.85 53.95 25.80
CA ARG A 236 36.38 54.79 26.88
C ARG A 236 36.11 56.26 26.55
N GLY A 237 35.75 57.05 27.47
CA GLY A 237 35.72 58.51 27.42
C GLY A 237 36.04 59.02 28.78
N ASP A 238 37.12 59.79 28.82
CA ASP A 238 37.65 60.57 29.97
C ASP A 238 36.64 61.62 30.43
N GLU A 239 36.53 61.78 31.63
CA GLU A 239 36.73 63.00 32.55
C GLU A 239 36.12 62.73 33.91
#